data_e12026456dcab5cd99f7d499615f2874
#
_entry.id   e12026456dcab5cd99f7d499615f2874
#
_cell.length_a   1.000
_cell.length_b   1.000
_cell.length_c   1.000
_cell.angle_alpha   90.00
_cell.angle_beta   90.00
_cell.angle_gamma   90.00
#
_symmetry.space_group_name_H-M   'P 1'
#
loop_
_entity.id
_entity.type
_entity.pdbx_description
1 polymer ?
#
loop_
_entity_poly.entity_id
_entity_poly.type
_entity_poly.pdbx_seq_one_letter_code
_entity_poly.pdbx_strand_id
1 'polypeptide(L)' 'MNISNEIKSLLELKGVKKTELQKFLGLKHQQALTTKFSRNSWSAAELIRVINFLGGELIVKLDDREIILRDES' A
#
# COMPACT_ATOMS: atom_id res chain seq x y z
N MET A 1 -7.75 11.56 -5.77
CA MET A 1 -6.93 10.35 -5.83
C MET A 1 -7.63 9.20 -5.12
N ASN A 2 -7.62 8.03 -5.72
CA ASN A 2 -8.15 6.83 -5.07
C ASN A 2 -6.98 5.89 -4.76
N ILE A 3 -6.62 5.81 -3.49
CA ILE A 3 -5.48 5.01 -3.05
C ILE A 3 -5.68 3.53 -3.35
N SER A 4 -6.91 3.03 -3.20
CA SER A 4 -7.22 1.63 -3.53
C SER A 4 -6.86 1.30 -4.98
N ASN A 5 -7.21 2.18 -5.92
CA ASN A 5 -6.89 1.96 -7.32
C ASN A 5 -5.39 2.00 -7.57
N GLU A 6 -4.68 2.90 -6.90
CA GLU A 6 -3.23 2.95 -7.01
C GLU A 6 -2.58 1.66 -6.50
N ILE A 7 -3.06 1.15 -5.36
CA ILE A 7 -2.55 -0.11 -4.81
C ILE A 7 -2.82 -1.27 -5.76
N LYS A 8 -4.02 -1.33 -6.34
CA LYS A 8 -4.36 -2.38 -7.31
C LYS A 8 -3.40 -2.36 -8.51
N SER A 9 -3.12 -1.16 -9.02
CA SER A 9 -2.20 -1.00 -10.13
C SER A 9 -0.79 -1.46 -9.77
N LEU A 10 -0.33 -1.13 -8.57
CA LEU A 10 0.99 -1.55 -8.10
C LEU A 10 1.07 -3.06 -7.92
N LEU A 11 0.02 -3.69 -7.42
CA LEU A 11 -0.03 -5.14 -7.28
C LEU A 11 0.09 -5.81 -8.65
N GLU A 12 -0.65 -5.31 -9.65
CA GLU A 12 -0.58 -5.84 -11.01
C GLU A 12 0.83 -5.67 -11.60
N LEU A 13 1.40 -4.48 -11.41
CA LEU A 13 2.74 -4.18 -11.93
C LEU A 13 3.79 -5.15 -11.38
N LYS A 14 3.66 -5.54 -10.13
CA LYS A 14 4.62 -6.43 -9.47
C LYS A 14 4.22 -7.89 -9.51
N GLY A 15 3.05 -8.21 -10.05
CA GLY A 15 2.57 -9.59 -10.11
C GLY A 15 2.23 -10.17 -8.74
N VAL A 16 1.83 -9.32 -7.80
CA VAL A 16 1.50 -9.75 -6.44
C VAL A 16 -0.01 -9.92 -6.31
N LYS A 17 -0.43 -11.03 -5.72
CA LYS A 17 -1.85 -11.34 -5.55
C LYS A 17 -2.41 -10.68 -4.28
N LYS A 18 -3.72 -10.41 -4.29
CA LYS A 18 -4.39 -9.85 -3.12
C LYS A 18 -4.27 -10.75 -1.89
N THR A 19 -4.21 -12.08 -2.08
CA THR A 19 -4.03 -13.00 -0.97
C THR A 19 -2.67 -12.81 -0.28
N GLU A 20 -1.64 -12.48 -1.04
CA GLU A 20 -0.32 -12.19 -0.49
C GLU A 20 -0.34 -10.89 0.30
N LEU A 21 -1.03 -9.88 -0.22
CA LEU A 21 -1.19 -8.61 0.49
C LEU A 21 -1.98 -8.80 1.78
N GLN A 22 -3.02 -9.62 1.74
CA GLN A 22 -3.81 -9.93 2.93
C GLN A 22 -2.94 -10.52 4.04
N LYS A 23 -2.08 -11.47 3.69
CA LYS A 23 -1.18 -12.08 4.65
C LYS A 23 -0.18 -11.08 5.22
N PHE A 24 0.38 -10.24 4.35
CA PHE A 24 1.33 -9.23 4.79
C PHE A 24 0.70 -8.26 5.79
N LEU A 25 -0.55 -7.85 5.55
CA LEU A 25 -1.25 -6.93 6.43
C LEU A 25 -1.78 -7.60 7.71
N GLY A 26 -1.65 -8.92 7.81
CA GLY A 26 -2.12 -9.64 8.99
C GLY A 26 -3.63 -9.75 9.09
N LEU A 27 -4.33 -9.63 7.98
CA LEU A 27 -5.79 -9.73 7.95
C LEU A 27 -6.22 -11.18 7.89
N LYS A 28 -7.07 -11.58 8.84
CA LYS A 28 -7.50 -12.99 8.93
C LYS A 28 -8.50 -13.39 7.86
N HIS A 29 -9.25 -12.42 7.33
CA HIS A 29 -10.33 -12.70 6.39
C HIS A 29 -10.18 -11.85 5.13
N GLN A 30 -10.49 -12.46 3.99
CA GLN A 30 -10.49 -11.76 2.71
C GLN A 30 -11.47 -10.58 2.74
N GLN A 31 -12.57 -10.72 3.49
CA GLN A 31 -13.57 -9.67 3.63
C GLN A 31 -12.97 -8.38 4.16
N ALA A 32 -12.03 -8.46 5.10
CA ALA A 32 -11.38 -7.27 5.67
C ALA A 32 -10.59 -6.51 4.60
N LEU A 33 -9.91 -7.22 3.73
CA LEU A 33 -9.17 -6.59 2.63
C LEU A 33 -10.14 -5.99 1.60
N THR A 34 -11.19 -6.72 1.26
CA THR A 34 -12.23 -6.23 0.34
C THR A 34 -12.83 -4.93 0.85
N THR A 35 -13.09 -4.86 2.16
CA THR A 35 -13.64 -3.65 2.79
C THR A 35 -12.65 -2.48 2.69
N LYS A 36 -11.36 -2.73 2.93
CA LYS A 36 -10.36 -1.68 2.78
C LYS A 36 -10.35 -1.11 1.37
N PHE A 37 -10.39 -1.97 0.37
CA PHE A 37 -10.40 -1.53 -1.02
C PHE A 37 -11.67 -0.74 -1.36
N SER A 38 -12.84 -1.24 -0.94
CA SER A 38 -14.10 -0.59 -1.30
C SER A 38 -14.28 0.75 -0.58
N ARG A 39 -13.81 0.87 0.66
CA ARG A 39 -13.91 2.10 1.44
C ARG A 39 -12.73 3.04 1.23
N ASN A 40 -11.72 2.60 0.51
CA ASN A 40 -10.49 3.38 0.32
C ASN A 40 -9.91 3.80 1.69
N SER A 41 -9.95 2.88 2.66
CA SER A 41 -9.58 3.17 4.06
C SER A 41 -8.13 2.75 4.33
N TRP A 42 -7.20 3.53 3.82
CA TRP A 42 -5.77 3.28 3.98
C TRP A 42 -5.15 4.42 4.77
N SER A 43 -4.48 4.09 5.87
CA SER A 43 -3.70 5.09 6.58
C SER A 43 -2.38 5.34 5.84
N ALA A 44 -1.73 6.46 6.15
CA ALA A 44 -0.43 6.76 5.56
C ALA A 44 0.58 5.67 5.89
N ALA A 45 0.58 5.17 7.13
CA ALA A 45 1.48 4.11 7.54
C ALA A 45 1.24 2.83 6.76
N GLU A 46 -0.02 2.47 6.54
CA GLU A 46 -0.36 1.28 5.75
C GLU A 46 0.10 1.42 4.31
N LEU A 47 -0.08 2.59 3.73
CA LEU A 47 0.36 2.85 2.35
C LEU A 47 1.87 2.68 2.22
N ILE A 48 2.62 3.25 3.16
CA ILE A 48 4.08 3.12 3.16
C ILE A 48 4.49 1.65 3.27
N ARG A 49 3.84 0.90 4.17
CA ARG A 49 4.14 -0.52 4.35
C ARG A 49 3.85 -1.34 3.10
N VAL A 50 2.73 -1.06 2.44
CA VAL A 50 2.37 -1.76 1.20
C VAL A 50 3.40 -1.49 0.11
N ILE A 51 3.80 -0.23 -0.06
CA ILE A 51 4.78 0.14 -1.07
C ILE A 51 6.13 -0.52 -0.78
N ASN A 52 6.57 -0.51 0.49
CA ASN A 52 7.81 -1.16 0.87
C ASN A 52 7.74 -2.68 0.66
N PHE A 53 6.61 -3.29 0.95
CA PHE A 53 6.37 -4.71 0.70
C PHE A 53 6.55 -5.05 -0.79
N LEU A 54 6.14 -4.15 -1.67
CA LEU A 54 6.27 -4.33 -3.11
C LEU A 54 7.66 -3.98 -3.64
N GLY A 55 8.59 -3.64 -2.75
CA GLY A 55 9.96 -3.31 -3.13
C GLY A 55 10.17 -1.87 -3.54
N GLY A 56 9.20 -1.01 -3.29
CA GLY A 56 9.28 0.41 -3.64
C GLY A 56 9.47 1.31 -2.46
N GLU A 57 9.44 2.60 -2.74
CA GLU A 57 9.56 3.65 -1.73
C GLU A 57 8.55 4.73 -2.00
N LEU A 58 7.98 5.29 -0.93
CA LEU A 58 7.10 6.44 -1.04
C LEU A 58 7.95 7.69 -0.87
N ILE A 59 8.00 8.51 -1.90
CA ILE A 59 8.85 9.69 -1.94
C ILE A 59 7.98 10.94 -2.00
N VAL A 60 8.27 11.90 -1.13
CA VAL A 60 7.68 13.23 -1.17
C VAL A 60 8.67 14.16 -1.84
N LYS A 61 8.22 14.83 -2.90
CA LYS A 61 9.01 15.87 -3.55
C LYS A 61 8.45 17.22 -3.13
N LEU A 62 9.30 18.03 -2.54
CA LEU A 62 8.92 19.36 -2.08
C LEU A 62 10.04 20.31 -2.43
N ASP A 63 9.75 21.25 -3.33
CA ASP A 63 10.73 22.16 -3.91
C ASP A 63 11.82 21.33 -4.62
N ASP A 64 13.08 21.46 -4.24
CA ASP A 64 14.18 20.68 -4.80
C ASP A 64 14.62 19.53 -3.90
N ARG A 65 13.79 19.18 -2.91
CA ARG A 65 14.10 18.11 -1.97
C ARG A 65 13.25 16.87 -2.25
N GLU A 66 13.84 15.72 -1.96
CA GLU A 66 13.13 14.44 -1.97
C GLU A 66 13.27 13.82 -0.59
N ILE A 67 12.14 13.43 0.00
CA ILE A 67 12.11 12.82 1.31
C ILE A 67 11.48 11.44 1.17
N ILE A 68 12.21 10.42 1.61
CA ILE A 68 11.71 9.05 1.59
C ILE A 68 10.96 8.80 2.89
N LEU A 69 9.69 8.45 2.79
CA LEU A 69 8.88 8.12 3.95
C LEU A 69 9.03 6.64 4.25
N ARG A 70 9.36 6.33 5.49
CA ARG A 70 9.61 4.96 5.92
C ARG A 70 8.69 4.58 7.07
N ASP A 71 8.38 3.29 7.13
CA ASP A 71 7.67 2.73 8.27
C ASP A 71 8.70 2.43 9.35
N GLU A 72 8.57 3.10 10.49
CA GLU A 72 9.51 2.99 11.60
C GLU A 72 9.07 1.96 12.65
N SER A 73 8.00 1.24 12.41
CA SER A 73 7.51 0.25 13.36
C SER A 73 8.37 -1.02 13.42
#